data_bcd0182e209e90d9e3b3c7f12b570d09
#
_entry.id   bcd0182e209e90d9e3b3c7f12b570d09
#
_cell.length_a   1.000
_cell.length_b   1.000
_cell.length_c   1.000
_cell.angle_alpha   90.00
_cell.angle_beta   90.00
_cell.angle_gamma   90.00
#
_symmetry.space_group_name_H-M   'P 1'
#
loop_
_entity.id
_entity.type
_entity.pdbx_description
1 polymer ?
#
loop_
_entity_poly.entity_id
_entity_poly.type
_entity_poly.pdbx_seq_one_letter_code
_entity_poly.pdbx_strand_id
1 'polypeptide(L)'
;VLTPVVCTYQEKKAQTVDVQALHDQLAGEKAEAVCDKTTGEPTESRVGVAFDVSAVQAQLDAAAPGAEFLADAQVEFPTVSTEELRECMFRDVLGTFTTKCAGPWGRHQNIKLASAAINGKIYNPGEEFWYNSTVGQRTAARGYQEAGVYEAGRTTTGIGGGICQVSSTLYYAVLLSDLDIVLRYCHMFNPGYMPIGCDATVSWGGPDFAFRNSRDYPIKIVTSYNDDTNELTCTILGTKVDDHYVVITNAVLAS
;
A
#
# COMPACT_ATOMS: atom_id res chain seq x y z
N VAL A 1 0.94 -84.50 -10.39
CA VAL A 1 2.22 -83.79 -10.51
C VAL A 1 1.91 -82.29 -10.31
N LEU A 2 2.38 -81.71 -9.19
CA LEU A 2 2.25 -80.26 -8.95
C LEU A 2 3.41 -79.56 -9.62
N THR A 3 3.11 -78.66 -10.53
CA THR A 3 4.08 -77.80 -11.20
C THR A 3 4.50 -76.72 -10.21
N PRO A 4 5.79 -76.54 -9.90
CA PRO A 4 6.22 -75.50 -9.00
C PRO A 4 6.04 -74.10 -9.61
N VAL A 5 5.41 -73.19 -8.88
CA VAL A 5 5.31 -71.79 -9.24
C VAL A 5 6.64 -71.12 -8.83
N VAL A 6 7.41 -70.69 -9.80
CA VAL A 6 8.64 -69.90 -9.59
C VAL A 6 8.23 -68.45 -9.53
N CYS A 7 8.25 -67.88 -8.32
CA CYS A 7 8.15 -66.43 -8.12
C CYS A 7 9.54 -65.81 -8.33
N THR A 8 9.72 -65.04 -9.40
CA THR A 8 10.91 -64.23 -9.61
C THR A 8 10.73 -62.94 -8.80
N TYR A 9 11.56 -62.78 -7.77
CA TYR A 9 11.68 -61.54 -7.03
C TYR A 9 12.54 -60.57 -7.83
N GLN A 10 11.94 -59.47 -8.25
CA GLN A 10 12.72 -58.32 -8.79
C GLN A 10 13.01 -57.36 -7.63
N GLU A 11 14.24 -57.22 -7.25
CA GLU A 11 14.66 -56.15 -6.35
C GLU A 11 14.31 -54.80 -7.03
N LYS A 12 13.37 -54.07 -6.44
CA LYS A 12 13.13 -52.69 -6.82
C LYS A 12 14.35 -51.87 -6.34
N LYS A 13 15.18 -51.38 -7.27
CA LYS A 13 16.25 -50.43 -6.92
C LYS A 13 15.66 -49.30 -6.10
N ALA A 14 16.17 -49.13 -4.89
CA ALA A 14 15.81 -47.97 -4.09
C ALA A 14 16.09 -46.70 -4.88
N GLN A 15 15.10 -45.86 -5.01
CA GLN A 15 15.29 -44.54 -5.58
C GLN A 15 16.14 -43.74 -4.58
N THR A 16 17.35 -43.36 -4.97
CA THR A 16 18.17 -42.43 -4.18
C THR A 16 17.59 -41.03 -4.33
N VAL A 17 17.33 -40.38 -3.22
CA VAL A 17 16.94 -38.96 -3.17
C VAL A 17 18.18 -38.12 -3.41
N ASP A 18 18.15 -37.25 -4.39
CA ASP A 18 19.18 -36.23 -4.60
C ASP A 18 18.87 -35.03 -3.69
N VAL A 19 19.55 -34.95 -2.56
CA VAL A 19 19.32 -33.90 -1.53
C VAL A 19 19.69 -32.52 -2.07
N GLN A 20 20.71 -32.42 -2.94
CA GLN A 20 21.07 -31.15 -3.56
C GLN A 20 19.99 -30.67 -4.52
N ALA A 21 19.47 -31.54 -5.38
CA ALA A 21 18.36 -31.20 -6.27
C ALA A 21 17.09 -30.80 -5.50
N LEU A 22 16.82 -31.46 -4.35
CA LEU A 22 15.72 -31.10 -3.47
C LEU A 22 15.93 -29.71 -2.82
N HIS A 23 17.14 -29.41 -2.39
CA HIS A 23 17.50 -28.10 -1.88
C HIS A 23 17.30 -27.02 -2.95
N ASP A 24 17.83 -27.23 -4.15
CA ASP A 24 17.72 -26.26 -5.24
C ASP A 24 16.26 -25.99 -5.67
N GLN A 25 15.39 -26.95 -5.45
CA GLN A 25 13.95 -26.83 -5.72
C GLN A 25 13.19 -26.10 -4.60
N LEU A 26 13.51 -26.36 -3.31
CA LEU A 26 12.72 -25.92 -2.16
C LEU A 26 13.30 -24.69 -1.46
N ALA A 27 14.63 -24.56 -1.42
CA ALA A 27 15.29 -23.48 -0.70
C ALA A 27 15.05 -22.11 -1.36
N GLY A 28 14.80 -21.12 -0.53
CA GLY A 28 14.60 -19.76 -0.99
C GLY A 28 14.13 -18.85 0.13
N GLU A 29 14.26 -17.55 -0.07
CA GLU A 29 13.78 -16.56 0.86
C GLU A 29 12.26 -16.43 0.81
N LYS A 30 11.67 -16.10 1.95
CA LYS A 30 10.27 -15.73 2.08
C LYS A 30 9.95 -14.54 1.19
N ALA A 31 8.80 -14.55 0.54
CA ALA A 31 8.26 -13.41 -0.18
C ALA A 31 6.81 -13.14 0.25
N GLU A 32 6.53 -11.90 0.65
CA GLU A 32 5.17 -11.43 0.94
C GLU A 32 4.40 -11.19 -0.36
N ALA A 33 3.09 -11.43 -0.35
CA ALA A 33 2.24 -10.95 -1.41
C ALA A 33 2.07 -9.42 -1.30
N VAL A 34 2.26 -8.73 -2.41
CA VAL A 34 2.04 -7.28 -2.53
C VAL A 34 1.21 -6.98 -3.77
N CYS A 35 0.67 -5.78 -3.89
CA CYS A 35 -0.03 -5.40 -5.11
C CYS A 35 0.96 -5.01 -6.21
N ASP A 36 0.91 -5.66 -7.36
CA ASP A 36 1.56 -5.18 -8.57
C ASP A 36 0.80 -3.93 -9.07
N LYS A 37 1.44 -2.78 -8.98
CA LYS A 37 0.83 -1.47 -9.33
C LYS A 37 0.55 -1.31 -10.82
N THR A 38 1.11 -2.18 -11.67
CA THR A 38 0.89 -2.15 -13.12
C THR A 38 -0.37 -2.91 -13.50
N THR A 39 -0.54 -4.09 -12.92
CA THR A 39 -1.70 -4.95 -13.18
C THR A 39 -2.85 -4.71 -12.22
N GLY A 40 -2.56 -4.26 -11.00
CA GLY A 40 -3.52 -4.12 -9.90
C GLY A 40 -3.82 -5.46 -9.19
N GLU A 41 -3.07 -6.53 -9.52
CA GLU A 41 -3.25 -7.87 -8.99
C GLU A 41 -2.22 -8.18 -7.90
N PRO A 42 -2.49 -9.14 -6.99
CA PRO A 42 -1.52 -9.63 -6.04
C PRO A 42 -0.33 -10.33 -6.72
N THR A 43 0.88 -10.10 -6.23
CA THR A 43 2.04 -10.92 -6.59
C THR A 43 2.00 -12.26 -5.88
N GLU A 44 2.75 -13.24 -6.40
CA GLU A 44 2.88 -14.54 -5.75
C GLU A 44 3.71 -14.43 -4.46
N SER A 45 3.14 -14.91 -3.36
CA SER A 45 3.84 -15.10 -2.09
C SER A 45 4.63 -16.41 -2.12
N ARG A 46 5.69 -16.49 -1.31
CA ARG A 46 6.49 -17.71 -1.22
C ARG A 46 6.89 -17.99 0.22
N VAL A 47 6.76 -19.24 0.62
CA VAL A 47 7.32 -19.75 1.88
C VAL A 47 8.84 -19.77 1.78
N GLY A 48 9.52 -19.22 2.77
CA GLY A 48 10.96 -19.32 2.91
C GLY A 48 11.34 -20.69 3.48
N VAL A 49 12.31 -21.36 2.85
CA VAL A 49 12.82 -22.67 3.31
C VAL A 49 14.34 -22.64 3.27
N ALA A 50 14.97 -23.03 4.37
CA ALA A 50 16.42 -23.19 4.47
C ALA A 50 16.77 -24.48 5.25
N PHE A 51 17.68 -25.28 4.71
CA PHE A 51 18.22 -26.46 5.40
C PHE A 51 19.66 -26.75 4.94
N ASP A 52 20.40 -27.43 5.81
CA ASP A 52 21.78 -27.85 5.50
C ASP A 52 21.76 -29.17 4.72
N VAL A 53 22.19 -29.09 3.45
CA VAL A 53 22.29 -30.22 2.53
C VAL A 53 23.16 -31.34 3.11
N SER A 54 24.29 -30.99 3.72
CA SER A 54 25.22 -31.99 4.29
C SER A 54 24.62 -32.72 5.48
N ALA A 55 23.89 -32.00 6.34
CA ALA A 55 23.21 -32.62 7.50
C ALA A 55 22.08 -33.56 7.05
N VAL A 56 21.27 -33.13 6.07
CA VAL A 56 20.19 -33.97 5.53
C VAL A 56 20.75 -35.17 4.76
N GLN A 57 21.86 -35.02 4.02
CA GLN A 57 22.53 -36.13 3.35
C GLN A 57 23.07 -37.16 4.35
N ALA A 58 23.69 -36.71 5.46
CA ALA A 58 24.17 -37.59 6.50
C ALA A 58 23.03 -38.39 7.21
N GLN A 59 21.87 -37.75 7.39
CA GLN A 59 20.68 -38.45 7.90
C GLN A 59 20.17 -39.51 6.92
N LEU A 60 20.16 -39.19 5.63
CA LEU A 60 19.74 -40.11 4.57
C LEU A 60 20.68 -41.29 4.45
N ASP A 61 22.01 -41.08 4.54
CA ASP A 61 23.03 -42.12 4.45
C ASP A 61 22.98 -43.07 5.65
N ALA A 62 22.56 -42.58 6.83
CA ALA A 62 22.39 -43.38 8.04
C ALA A 62 21.05 -44.11 8.13
N ALA A 63 20.09 -43.77 7.28
CA ALA A 63 18.74 -44.28 7.30
C ALA A 63 18.67 -45.70 6.71
N ALA A 64 17.86 -46.60 7.32
CA ALA A 64 17.56 -47.90 6.73
C ALA A 64 16.68 -47.77 5.50
N PRO A 65 16.75 -48.69 4.55
CA PRO A 65 15.87 -48.71 3.38
C PRO A 65 14.38 -48.67 3.80
N GLY A 66 13.64 -47.69 3.29
CA GLY A 66 12.22 -47.47 3.63
C GLY A 66 11.96 -46.72 4.94
N ALA A 67 13.00 -46.21 5.60
CA ALA A 67 12.83 -45.38 6.79
C ALA A 67 12.26 -43.99 6.40
N GLU A 68 11.45 -43.47 7.32
CA GLU A 68 10.94 -42.08 7.25
C GLU A 68 11.66 -41.27 8.36
N PHE A 69 12.13 -40.05 7.98
CA PHE A 69 12.71 -39.12 8.94
C PHE A 69 12.33 -37.69 8.54
N LEU A 70 12.32 -36.79 9.51
CA LEU A 70 12.14 -35.37 9.29
C LEU A 70 13.50 -34.70 9.18
N ALA A 71 13.72 -33.97 8.07
CA ALA A 71 14.88 -33.11 7.92
C ALA A 71 14.70 -31.86 8.80
N ASP A 72 15.77 -31.41 9.45
CA ASP A 72 15.78 -30.13 10.16
C ASP A 72 15.81 -28.98 9.15
N ALA A 73 14.70 -28.29 9.00
CA ALA A 73 14.54 -27.16 8.07
C ALA A 73 13.92 -25.97 8.80
N GLN A 74 14.46 -24.78 8.51
CA GLN A 74 13.84 -23.52 8.90
C GLN A 74 12.79 -23.16 7.86
N VAL A 75 11.56 -22.95 8.30
CA VAL A 75 10.42 -22.61 7.42
C VAL A 75 9.81 -21.31 7.91
N GLU A 76 9.76 -20.31 7.01
CA GLU A 76 9.18 -19.00 7.26
C GLU A 76 7.96 -18.79 6.35
N PHE A 77 6.79 -18.64 6.94
CA PHE A 77 5.57 -18.34 6.20
C PHE A 77 5.44 -16.85 5.91
N PRO A 78 4.90 -16.45 4.75
CA PRO A 78 4.55 -15.06 4.51
C PRO A 78 3.46 -14.62 5.51
N THR A 79 3.51 -13.36 5.92
CA THR A 79 2.49 -12.77 6.80
C THR A 79 1.18 -12.61 6.04
N VAL A 80 1.28 -12.25 4.75
CA VAL A 80 0.15 -12.12 3.83
C VAL A 80 0.38 -13.02 2.62
N SER A 81 -0.51 -13.99 2.41
CA SER A 81 -0.46 -14.89 1.25
C SER A 81 -1.12 -14.25 0.02
N THR A 82 -0.79 -14.79 -1.16
CA THR A 82 -1.42 -14.36 -2.44
C THR A 82 -2.94 -14.53 -2.39
N GLU A 83 -3.42 -15.66 -1.87
CA GLU A 83 -4.85 -15.98 -1.76
C GLU A 83 -5.56 -14.99 -0.84
N GLU A 84 -4.99 -14.76 0.34
CA GLU A 84 -5.53 -13.81 1.31
C GLU A 84 -5.60 -12.41 0.73
N LEU A 85 -4.51 -11.95 0.10
CA LEU A 85 -4.48 -10.62 -0.51
C LEU A 85 -5.52 -10.48 -1.64
N ARG A 86 -5.73 -11.52 -2.44
CA ARG A 86 -6.74 -11.53 -3.51
C ARG A 86 -8.17 -11.36 -2.97
N GLU A 87 -8.46 -11.93 -1.79
CA GLU A 87 -9.79 -11.87 -1.18
C GLU A 87 -10.09 -10.55 -0.48
N CYS A 88 -9.07 -9.88 0.05
CA CYS A 88 -9.27 -8.73 0.93
C CYS A 88 -8.71 -7.39 0.43
N MET A 89 -7.91 -7.39 -0.63
CA MET A 89 -7.24 -6.18 -1.13
C MET A 89 -8.25 -5.09 -1.52
N PHE A 90 -8.11 -3.90 -0.90
CA PHE A 90 -8.98 -2.73 -1.12
C PHE A 90 -10.47 -2.95 -0.83
N ARG A 91 -10.82 -3.99 -0.07
CA ARG A 91 -12.21 -4.34 0.27
C ARG A 91 -12.90 -3.29 1.13
N ASP A 92 -12.14 -2.65 2.02
CA ASP A 92 -12.69 -1.81 3.07
C ASP A 92 -12.33 -0.33 2.86
N VAL A 93 -13.22 0.55 3.31
CA VAL A 93 -12.93 1.97 3.49
C VAL A 93 -12.23 2.13 4.83
N LEU A 94 -10.95 2.53 4.82
CA LEU A 94 -10.17 2.82 6.03
C LEU A 94 -10.49 4.21 6.55
N GLY A 95 -10.57 5.20 5.65
CA GLY A 95 -10.91 6.57 5.97
C GLY A 95 -11.44 7.32 4.76
N THR A 96 -12.38 8.23 4.98
CA THR A 96 -12.96 9.07 3.92
C THR A 96 -13.28 10.44 4.47
N PHE A 97 -13.06 11.46 3.65
CA PHE A 97 -13.43 12.82 4.00
C PHE A 97 -13.86 13.62 2.76
N THR A 98 -14.81 14.52 2.95
CA THR A 98 -15.36 15.37 1.90
C THR A 98 -15.26 16.82 2.29
N THR A 99 -14.82 17.66 1.35
CA THR A 99 -14.82 19.12 1.51
C THR A 99 -15.58 19.79 0.40
N LYS A 100 -16.32 20.86 0.74
CA LYS A 100 -17.02 21.69 -0.23
C LYS A 100 -16.07 22.71 -0.85
N CYS A 101 -15.99 22.72 -2.16
CA CYS A 101 -15.15 23.64 -2.93
C CYS A 101 -15.95 24.90 -3.29
N ALA A 102 -15.34 26.06 -3.09
CA ALA A 102 -15.91 27.35 -3.45
C ALA A 102 -14.92 28.14 -4.31
N GLY A 103 -15.41 29.14 -5.04
CA GLY A 103 -14.59 30.05 -5.83
C GLY A 103 -14.83 29.98 -7.33
N PRO A 104 -13.95 30.61 -8.14
CA PRO A 104 -14.11 30.68 -9.58
C PRO A 104 -13.82 29.34 -10.27
N TRP A 105 -14.25 29.20 -11.52
CA TRP A 105 -14.06 28.00 -12.34
C TRP A 105 -12.60 27.50 -12.37
N GLY A 106 -11.62 28.40 -12.49
CA GLY A 106 -10.21 28.02 -12.52
C GLY A 106 -9.76 27.28 -11.26
N ARG A 107 -10.29 27.64 -10.08
CA ARG A 107 -10.02 26.94 -8.83
C ARG A 107 -10.58 25.51 -8.83
N HIS A 108 -11.81 25.33 -9.31
CA HIS A 108 -12.43 24.01 -9.44
C HIS A 108 -11.65 23.13 -10.42
N GLN A 109 -11.22 23.71 -11.55
CA GLN A 109 -10.38 22.99 -12.52
C GLN A 109 -9.06 22.52 -11.91
N ASN A 110 -8.39 23.35 -11.12
CA ASN A 110 -7.15 22.99 -10.42
C ASN A 110 -7.36 21.84 -9.42
N ILE A 111 -8.46 21.88 -8.67
CA ILE A 111 -8.82 20.83 -7.71
C ILE A 111 -9.06 19.50 -8.45
N LYS A 112 -9.82 19.52 -9.56
CA LYS A 112 -10.06 18.33 -10.38
C LYS A 112 -8.76 17.73 -10.93
N LEU A 113 -7.87 18.55 -11.47
CA LEU A 113 -6.58 18.09 -12.00
C LEU A 113 -5.69 17.49 -10.91
N ALA A 114 -5.60 18.16 -9.76
CA ALA A 114 -4.78 17.65 -8.66
C ALA A 114 -5.37 16.36 -8.04
N SER A 115 -6.71 16.29 -7.90
CA SER A 115 -7.37 15.06 -7.41
C SER A 115 -7.21 13.90 -8.39
N ALA A 116 -7.36 14.13 -9.69
CA ALA A 116 -7.15 13.12 -10.72
C ALA A 116 -5.72 12.56 -10.72
N ALA A 117 -4.72 13.43 -10.44
CA ALA A 117 -3.32 13.00 -10.38
C ALA A 117 -3.01 12.00 -9.24
N ILE A 118 -3.73 12.09 -8.13
CA ILE A 118 -3.56 11.18 -6.99
C ILE A 118 -4.54 10.00 -7.01
N ASN A 119 -5.60 10.07 -7.83
CA ASN A 119 -6.61 9.04 -7.90
C ASN A 119 -6.05 7.71 -8.40
N GLY A 120 -6.46 6.61 -7.77
CA GLY A 120 -6.06 5.25 -8.14
C GLY A 120 -4.64 4.87 -7.74
N LYS A 121 -3.88 5.75 -7.08
CA LYS A 121 -2.52 5.43 -6.64
C LYS A 121 -2.54 4.39 -5.53
N ILE A 122 -1.66 3.39 -5.65
CA ILE A 122 -1.52 2.26 -4.74
C ILE A 122 -0.18 2.35 -4.02
N TYR A 123 -0.19 2.07 -2.72
CA TYR A 123 1.00 2.01 -1.86
C TYR A 123 0.99 0.70 -1.09
N ASN A 124 2.01 -0.12 -1.34
CA ASN A 124 2.25 -1.37 -0.61
C ASN A 124 2.74 -1.07 0.81
N PRO A 125 2.74 -2.05 1.73
CA PRO A 125 3.28 -1.88 3.08
C PRO A 125 4.67 -1.22 3.09
N GLY A 126 4.85 -0.21 3.94
CA GLY A 126 6.09 0.55 4.08
C GLY A 126 6.35 1.63 3.03
N GLU A 127 5.60 1.68 1.93
CA GLU A 127 5.78 2.69 0.89
C GLU A 127 5.22 4.05 1.28
N GLU A 128 5.82 5.11 0.72
CA GLU A 128 5.47 6.48 1.00
C GLU A 128 4.78 7.18 -0.18
N PHE A 129 3.75 7.91 0.14
CA PHE A 129 3.14 8.92 -0.74
C PHE A 129 3.81 10.28 -0.50
N TRP A 130 4.13 10.99 -1.59
CA TRP A 130 4.61 12.38 -1.58
C TRP A 130 3.76 13.21 -2.54
N TYR A 131 3.06 14.22 -2.02
CA TYR A 131 2.07 14.96 -2.80
C TYR A 131 2.69 15.71 -3.98
N ASN A 132 3.78 16.46 -3.74
CA ASN A 132 4.41 17.25 -4.79
C ASN A 132 4.99 16.39 -5.91
N SER A 133 5.60 15.25 -5.60
CA SER A 133 6.11 14.32 -6.62
C SER A 133 5.00 13.65 -7.42
N THR A 134 3.88 13.31 -6.76
CA THR A 134 2.74 12.64 -7.38
C THR A 134 1.94 13.59 -8.29
N VAL A 135 1.62 14.80 -7.80
CA VAL A 135 0.85 15.80 -8.56
C VAL A 135 1.73 16.50 -9.61
N GLY A 136 3.02 16.69 -9.28
CA GLY A 136 3.97 17.41 -10.13
C GLY A 136 3.78 18.92 -10.12
N GLN A 137 4.59 19.64 -10.91
CA GLN A 137 4.53 21.09 -11.00
C GLN A 137 3.21 21.56 -11.61
N ARG A 138 2.59 22.58 -11.02
CA ARG A 138 1.31 23.16 -11.46
C ARG A 138 1.62 24.25 -12.46
N THR A 139 1.44 23.96 -13.74
CA THR A 139 1.72 24.88 -14.84
C THR A 139 0.51 25.04 -15.75
N ALA A 140 0.41 26.18 -16.44
CA ALA A 140 -0.63 26.42 -17.44
C ALA A 140 -0.59 25.37 -18.56
N ALA A 141 0.59 24.92 -18.98
CA ALA A 141 0.75 23.86 -19.99
C ALA A 141 0.13 22.51 -19.57
N ARG A 142 -0.02 22.27 -18.27
CA ARG A 142 -0.71 21.10 -17.71
C ARG A 142 -2.18 21.34 -17.42
N GLY A 143 -2.72 22.47 -17.86
CA GLY A 143 -4.13 22.83 -17.70
C GLY A 143 -4.49 23.53 -16.39
N TYR A 144 -3.51 23.81 -15.51
CA TYR A 144 -3.76 24.56 -14.28
C TYR A 144 -4.05 26.02 -14.61
N GLN A 145 -5.02 26.59 -13.89
CA GLN A 145 -5.56 27.93 -14.12
C GLN A 145 -5.13 28.88 -12.98
N GLU A 146 -5.21 30.18 -13.27
CA GLU A 146 -5.09 31.20 -12.24
C GLU A 146 -6.28 31.14 -11.29
N ALA A 147 -5.98 31.20 -10.00
CA ALA A 147 -6.97 31.28 -8.91
C ALA A 147 -6.32 31.90 -7.67
N GLY A 148 -7.12 32.19 -6.66
CA GLY A 148 -6.61 32.73 -5.40
C GLY A 148 -5.60 31.78 -4.75
N VAL A 149 -4.41 32.28 -4.46
CA VAL A 149 -3.37 31.63 -3.69
C VAL A 149 -3.02 32.51 -2.49
N TYR A 150 -2.46 31.88 -1.44
CA TYR A 150 -1.96 32.60 -0.28
C TYR A 150 -0.44 32.65 -0.36
N GLU A 151 0.09 33.86 -0.41
CA GLU A 151 1.53 34.11 -0.50
C GLU A 151 1.92 35.24 0.46
N ALA A 152 2.94 35.03 1.29
CA ALA A 152 3.44 36.01 2.27
C ALA A 152 2.33 36.63 3.16
N GLY A 153 1.34 35.85 3.59
CA GLY A 153 0.25 36.31 4.45
C GLY A 153 -0.85 37.11 3.74
N ARG A 154 -0.87 37.12 2.41
CA ARG A 154 -1.88 37.84 1.59
C ARG A 154 -2.51 36.90 0.56
N THR A 155 -3.77 37.18 0.23
CA THR A 155 -4.42 36.56 -0.92
C THR A 155 -3.95 37.24 -2.20
N THR A 156 -3.39 36.49 -3.12
CA THR A 156 -3.01 36.93 -4.47
C THR A 156 -3.53 35.97 -5.51
N THR A 157 -3.29 36.23 -6.79
CA THR A 157 -3.66 35.34 -7.89
C THR A 157 -2.42 34.60 -8.40
N GLY A 158 -2.53 33.28 -8.56
CA GLY A 158 -1.44 32.47 -9.09
C GLY A 158 -1.96 31.16 -9.70
N ILE A 159 -1.11 30.53 -10.52
CA ILE A 159 -1.46 29.23 -11.16
C ILE A 159 -1.52 28.14 -10.10
N GLY A 160 -2.59 27.34 -10.12
CA GLY A 160 -2.76 26.20 -9.21
C GLY A 160 -3.44 26.54 -7.88
N GLY A 161 -4.05 27.72 -7.75
CA GLY A 161 -4.85 28.07 -6.55
C GLY A 161 -5.94 27.02 -6.31
N GLY A 162 -6.09 26.56 -5.05
CA GLY A 162 -7.06 25.53 -4.63
C GLY A 162 -6.47 24.15 -4.35
N ILE A 163 -5.26 23.84 -4.80
CA ILE A 163 -4.64 22.49 -4.63
C ILE A 163 -4.42 22.10 -3.18
N CYS A 164 -4.17 23.05 -2.26
CA CYS A 164 -4.06 22.76 -0.83
C CYS A 164 -5.36 22.21 -0.22
N GLN A 165 -6.51 22.43 -0.87
CA GLN A 165 -7.75 21.77 -0.45
C GLN A 165 -7.71 20.27 -0.75
N VAL A 166 -7.08 19.86 -1.86
CA VAL A 166 -6.91 18.43 -2.20
C VAL A 166 -5.98 17.74 -1.20
N SER A 167 -4.81 18.36 -0.92
CA SER A 167 -3.89 17.80 0.08
C SER A 167 -4.48 17.75 1.48
N SER A 168 -5.27 18.75 1.88
CA SER A 168 -5.92 18.79 3.19
C SER A 168 -7.05 17.75 3.31
N THR A 169 -7.86 17.59 2.25
CA THR A 169 -8.94 16.58 2.22
C THR A 169 -8.33 15.17 2.29
N LEU A 170 -7.25 14.93 1.54
CA LEU A 170 -6.50 13.68 1.59
C LEU A 170 -5.87 13.45 2.98
N TYR A 171 -5.22 14.47 3.55
CA TYR A 171 -4.61 14.38 4.89
C TYR A 171 -5.62 13.95 5.95
N TYR A 172 -6.83 14.51 5.94
CA TYR A 172 -7.87 14.13 6.89
C TYR A 172 -8.32 12.68 6.70
N ALA A 173 -8.47 12.22 5.44
CA ALA A 173 -8.78 10.81 5.15
C ALA A 173 -7.66 9.87 5.61
N VAL A 174 -6.38 10.30 5.45
CA VAL A 174 -5.20 9.56 5.91
C VAL A 174 -5.17 9.45 7.45
N LEU A 175 -5.50 10.53 8.17
CA LEU A 175 -5.61 10.50 9.64
C LEU A 175 -6.70 9.53 10.10
N LEU A 176 -7.88 9.54 9.45
CA LEU A 176 -8.97 8.60 9.75
C LEU A 176 -8.59 7.14 9.43
N SER A 177 -7.60 6.92 8.56
CA SER A 177 -7.09 5.61 8.19
C SER A 177 -5.98 5.10 9.12
N ASP A 178 -5.58 5.88 10.12
CA ASP A 178 -4.47 5.55 11.05
C ASP A 178 -3.17 5.21 10.33
N LEU A 179 -2.80 6.02 9.34
CA LEU A 179 -1.55 5.89 8.60
C LEU A 179 -0.50 6.87 9.12
N ASP A 180 0.78 6.49 9.03
CA ASP A 180 1.90 7.30 9.51
C ASP A 180 2.06 8.58 8.69
N ILE A 181 1.99 9.74 9.34
CA ILE A 181 2.31 11.02 8.72
C ILE A 181 3.82 11.23 8.70
N VAL A 182 4.41 11.27 7.51
CA VAL A 182 5.85 11.47 7.31
C VAL A 182 6.20 12.97 7.31
N LEU A 183 5.39 13.77 6.63
CA LEU A 183 5.60 15.22 6.52
C LEU A 183 4.27 15.95 6.36
N ARG A 184 4.09 17.04 7.10
CA ARG A 184 2.91 17.90 6.98
C ARG A 184 3.24 19.32 7.45
N TYR A 185 2.75 20.29 6.71
CA TYR A 185 2.77 21.71 7.08
C TYR A 185 1.34 22.25 7.18
N CYS A 186 1.05 23.08 8.17
CA CYS A 186 -0.23 23.80 8.24
C CYS A 186 -0.16 25.15 7.53
N HIS A 187 -1.31 25.69 7.18
CA HIS A 187 -1.42 27.09 6.77
C HIS A 187 -1.18 28.02 7.98
N MET A 188 -0.72 29.21 7.70
CA MET A 188 -0.57 30.27 8.73
C MET A 188 -1.91 30.92 9.11
N PHE A 189 -3.01 30.53 8.51
CA PHE A 189 -4.36 31.02 8.75
C PHE A 189 -5.35 29.86 8.56
N ASN A 190 -6.56 30.02 9.09
CA ASN A 190 -7.62 29.02 8.91
C ASN A 190 -8.13 29.05 7.45
N PRO A 191 -7.98 27.96 6.67
CA PRO A 191 -8.40 27.91 5.28
C PRO A 191 -9.93 27.85 5.09
N GLY A 192 -10.71 27.68 6.17
CA GLY A 192 -12.17 27.71 6.18
C GLY A 192 -12.90 26.51 5.59
N TYR A 193 -12.22 25.64 4.84
CA TYR A 193 -12.80 24.40 4.30
C TYR A 193 -12.47 23.15 5.12
N MET A 194 -11.66 23.30 6.17
CA MET A 194 -11.22 22.22 7.07
C MET A 194 -11.46 22.58 8.53
N PRO A 195 -11.62 21.60 9.43
CA PRO A 195 -11.49 21.83 10.85
C PRO A 195 -10.11 22.42 11.18
N ILE A 196 -10.06 23.35 12.13
CA ILE A 196 -8.80 24.05 12.53
C ILE A 196 -7.74 23.03 12.90
N GLY A 197 -6.53 23.20 12.35
CA GLY A 197 -5.40 22.31 12.60
C GLY A 197 -5.39 20.99 11.82
N CYS A 198 -6.42 20.74 11.00
CA CYS A 198 -6.55 19.51 10.20
C CYS A 198 -6.26 19.72 8.70
N ASP A 199 -5.55 20.78 8.36
CA ASP A 199 -5.15 21.12 6.99
C ASP A 199 -3.73 20.66 6.67
N ALA A 200 -3.39 20.55 5.38
CA ALA A 200 -2.06 20.29 4.87
C ALA A 200 -1.76 21.23 3.70
N THR A 201 -0.82 22.16 3.90
CA THR A 201 -0.40 23.09 2.85
C THR A 201 0.71 22.50 1.99
N VAL A 202 0.62 22.73 0.69
CA VAL A 202 1.61 22.27 -0.29
C VAL A 202 1.93 23.36 -1.31
N SER A 203 3.21 23.44 -1.71
CA SER A 203 3.64 24.30 -2.83
C SER A 203 4.80 23.62 -3.57
N TRP A 204 4.92 23.88 -4.86
CA TRP A 204 6.02 23.34 -5.66
C TRP A 204 7.36 23.97 -5.25
N GLY A 205 8.32 23.14 -4.85
CA GLY A 205 9.61 23.61 -4.35
C GLY A 205 9.61 24.15 -2.91
N GLY A 206 8.49 23.99 -2.19
CA GLY A 206 8.31 24.42 -0.81
C GLY A 206 7.62 23.33 0.04
N PRO A 207 6.67 23.70 0.91
CA PRO A 207 5.94 22.75 1.75
C PRO A 207 5.36 21.56 0.95
N ASP A 208 5.43 20.37 1.55
CA ASP A 208 4.87 19.15 0.99
C ASP A 208 4.03 18.40 2.03
N PHE A 209 3.28 17.41 1.57
CA PHE A 209 2.55 16.47 2.39
C PHE A 209 2.95 15.05 2.00
N ALA A 210 3.32 14.27 3.01
CA ALA A 210 3.71 12.88 2.83
C ALA A 210 3.18 12.00 3.95
N PHE A 211 2.82 10.77 3.60
CA PHE A 211 2.46 9.72 4.56
C PHE A 211 3.01 8.37 4.10
N ARG A 212 3.12 7.42 5.02
CA ARG A 212 3.54 6.04 4.77
C ARG A 212 2.38 5.09 4.98
N ASN A 213 2.27 4.08 4.15
CA ASN A 213 1.43 2.93 4.45
C ASN A 213 2.09 2.11 5.58
N SER A 214 1.62 2.32 6.81
CA SER A 214 2.08 1.63 8.03
C SER A 214 1.31 0.34 8.31
N ARG A 215 0.43 -0.11 7.38
CA ARG A 215 -0.36 -1.32 7.50
C ARG A 215 0.29 -2.49 6.77
N ASP A 216 -0.14 -3.72 7.11
CA ASP A 216 0.37 -4.95 6.50
C ASP A 216 -0.19 -5.21 5.09
N TYR A 217 -1.23 -4.47 4.68
CA TYR A 217 -1.90 -4.62 3.39
C TYR A 217 -1.75 -3.38 2.51
N PRO A 218 -1.79 -3.53 1.18
CA PRO A 218 -1.79 -2.39 0.26
C PRO A 218 -2.98 -1.46 0.49
N ILE A 219 -2.74 -0.17 0.31
CA ILE A 219 -3.78 0.86 0.32
C ILE A 219 -3.92 1.51 -1.05
N LYS A 220 -5.11 2.03 -1.34
CA LYS A 220 -5.41 2.74 -2.59
C LYS A 220 -6.10 4.06 -2.30
N ILE A 221 -5.57 5.13 -2.90
CA ILE A 221 -6.21 6.45 -2.87
C ILE A 221 -7.31 6.48 -3.93
N VAL A 222 -8.53 6.82 -3.53
CA VAL A 222 -9.65 7.07 -4.43
C VAL A 222 -10.13 8.49 -4.21
N THR A 223 -10.27 9.26 -5.30
CA THR A 223 -10.80 10.62 -5.23
C THR A 223 -11.95 10.79 -6.19
N SER A 224 -12.92 11.60 -5.80
CA SER A 224 -14.02 12.01 -6.66
C SER A 224 -14.31 13.49 -6.49
N TYR A 225 -14.68 14.14 -7.58
CA TYR A 225 -15.16 15.49 -7.58
C TYR A 225 -16.58 15.50 -8.15
N ASN A 226 -17.55 15.98 -7.37
CA ASN A 226 -18.93 16.10 -7.80
C ASN A 226 -19.18 17.55 -8.32
N ASP A 227 -19.47 17.67 -9.61
CA ASP A 227 -19.70 18.97 -10.27
C ASP A 227 -21.01 19.65 -9.83
N ASP A 228 -22.03 18.88 -9.46
CA ASP A 228 -23.34 19.43 -9.07
C ASP A 228 -23.30 20.04 -7.66
N THR A 229 -22.57 19.36 -6.74
CA THR A 229 -22.46 19.81 -5.34
C THR A 229 -21.19 20.59 -5.07
N ASN A 230 -20.22 20.60 -6.01
CA ASN A 230 -18.88 21.13 -5.83
C ASN A 230 -18.14 20.51 -4.63
N GLU A 231 -18.23 19.20 -4.48
CA GLU A 231 -17.60 18.47 -3.38
C GLU A 231 -16.45 17.61 -3.88
N LEU A 232 -15.33 17.72 -3.18
CA LEU A 232 -14.17 16.86 -3.32
C LEU A 232 -14.21 15.82 -2.19
N THR A 233 -14.17 14.54 -2.55
CA THR A 233 -14.03 13.43 -1.61
C THR A 233 -12.70 12.73 -1.84
N CYS A 234 -11.97 12.46 -0.77
CA CYS A 234 -10.81 11.59 -0.74
C CYS A 234 -11.10 10.40 0.16
N THR A 235 -10.79 9.21 -0.33
CA THR A 235 -11.01 7.93 0.36
C THR A 235 -9.74 7.10 0.30
N ILE A 236 -9.38 6.48 1.40
CA ILE A 236 -8.35 5.45 1.49
C ILE A 236 -9.05 4.10 1.56
N LEU A 237 -8.85 3.28 0.54
CA LEU A 237 -9.26 1.88 0.53
C LEU A 237 -8.11 1.01 1.01
N GLY A 238 -8.43 -0.08 1.68
CA GLY A 238 -7.46 -1.07 2.17
C GLY A 238 -8.16 -2.28 2.76
N THR A 239 -7.51 -2.95 3.71
CA THR A 239 -8.03 -4.10 4.43
C THR A 239 -8.13 -3.77 5.91
N LYS A 240 -9.32 -3.89 6.50
CA LYS A 240 -9.52 -3.85 7.95
C LYS A 240 -9.22 -5.21 8.54
N VAL A 241 -8.34 -5.24 9.53
CA VAL A 241 -7.96 -6.44 10.28
C VAL A 241 -8.65 -6.53 11.64
N ASP A 242 -9.28 -5.42 12.07
CA ASP A 242 -9.99 -5.29 13.35
C ASP A 242 -11.08 -4.21 13.25
N ASP A 243 -11.80 -3.98 14.35
CA ASP A 243 -12.85 -2.96 14.47
C ASP A 243 -12.33 -1.59 14.94
N HIS A 244 -11.01 -1.36 14.85
CA HIS A 244 -10.39 -0.09 15.23
C HIS A 244 -10.91 1.06 14.37
N TYR A 245 -11.18 2.21 14.98
CA TYR A 245 -11.53 3.43 14.29
C TYR A 245 -10.87 4.64 14.95
N VAL A 246 -10.58 5.66 14.17
CA VAL A 246 -9.96 6.91 14.61
C VAL A 246 -11.01 7.98 14.79
N VAL A 247 -10.95 8.68 15.92
CA VAL A 247 -11.72 9.90 16.17
C VAL A 247 -10.78 11.08 16.25
N ILE A 248 -10.97 12.05 15.36
CA ILE A 248 -10.14 13.26 15.33
C ILE A 248 -10.84 14.33 16.15
N THR A 249 -10.16 14.83 17.18
CA THR A 249 -10.63 15.97 17.99
C THR A 249 -9.65 17.12 17.85
N ASN A 250 -10.18 18.35 17.81
CA ASN A 250 -9.39 19.57 17.81
C ASN A 250 -9.84 20.50 18.91
N ALA A 251 -8.91 21.25 19.50
CA ALA A 251 -9.20 22.25 20.50
C ALA A 251 -8.33 23.49 20.29
N VAL A 252 -8.91 24.68 20.44
CA VAL A 252 -8.16 25.94 20.46
C VAL A 252 -7.67 26.14 21.88
N LEU A 253 -6.33 26.06 22.08
CA LEU A 253 -5.70 26.19 23.41
C LEU A 253 -5.44 27.65 23.78
N ALA A 254 -5.29 28.53 22.79
CA ALA A 254 -5.17 29.99 22.96
C ALA A 254 -5.61 30.70 21.66
N SER A 255 -6.19 31.88 21.79
CA SER A 255 -6.57 32.76 20.69
C SER A 255 -5.80 34.08 20.74
#